data_cd3acd6d2349d86da5350ce8b2c6ccc8
#
_entry.id   cd3acd6d2349d86da5350ce8b2c6ccc8
#
_cell.length_a   1.000
_cell.length_b   1.000
_cell.length_c   1.000
_cell.angle_alpha   90.00
_cell.angle_beta   90.00
_cell.angle_gamma   90.00
#
_symmetry.space_group_name_H-M   'P 1'
#
loop_
_entity.id
_entity.type
_entity.pdbx_description
1 polymer ?
#
loop_
_entity_poly.entity_id
_entity_poly.type
_entity_poly.pdbx_seq_one_letter_code
_entity_poly.pdbx_strand_id
1 'polypeptide(L)'
;MLNGFDSHTVHKMYSTKTAITMSLKDLLDMLDDYSIYSYYLGGFKPGKLMNSPLRSDDKNPSFAIFRTKDGALLFKDHGTGISGNALKFVKLYKNIQTRDELERELLRIVKKMNPSMIIHTNSNVTSFAKNEVDIGIVRQAFTEVDKQYWKQFHISLDTLRRYEVFSIKYFLCNSVVRGVYKNENPMYAYKVYDKFKIYRPLASKYTKWRTNLSNRHIQGLQQLPRDGKLLIITKSLKDVMCLYEMGYCAIAASSETTFIPDDILKSLRSKWDNIIMLYDRDQTGMKKSREYSKKYGLDAIFIHKKFKAKDISDAVKGNGFLAVKDWLTKTVERYG
;
A
#
# COMPACT_ATOMS: atom_id res chain seq x y z
N MET A 1 26.18 39.02 -52.42
CA MET A 1 26.43 37.61 -52.74
C MET A 1 25.75 36.75 -51.69
N LEU A 2 24.75 36.07 -52.13
CA LEU A 2 23.88 35.20 -51.39
C LEU A 2 24.57 33.84 -51.20
N ASN A 3 24.44 33.22 -50.03
CA ASN A 3 24.59 31.79 -49.83
C ASN A 3 23.83 31.49 -48.52
N GLY A 4 22.69 30.84 -48.48
CA GLY A 4 22.46 29.46 -48.85
C GLY A 4 22.19 28.76 -47.53
N PHE A 5 20.93 28.93 -46.94
CA PHE A 5 20.51 28.15 -45.74
C PHE A 5 20.16 26.72 -46.19
N ASP A 6 20.92 25.79 -45.72
CA ASP A 6 20.77 24.38 -45.98
C ASP A 6 19.61 23.80 -45.20
N SER A 7 18.58 23.31 -45.93
CA SER A 7 17.30 22.82 -45.42
C SER A 7 17.31 21.36 -44.90
N HIS A 8 18.48 20.83 -44.51
CA HIS A 8 18.61 19.40 -44.16
C HIS A 8 18.81 19.09 -42.69
N THR A 9 18.65 20.06 -41.75
CA THR A 9 18.94 19.80 -40.32
C THR A 9 17.69 19.77 -39.42
N VAL A 10 16.48 19.73 -39.96
CA VAL A 10 15.24 19.79 -39.13
C VAL A 10 14.49 18.44 -39.01
N HIS A 11 15.07 17.34 -39.51
CA HIS A 11 14.32 16.05 -39.51
C HIS A 11 14.94 14.95 -38.64
N LYS A 12 15.55 15.29 -37.49
CA LYS A 12 16.08 14.25 -36.57
C LYS A 12 15.82 14.54 -35.09
N MET A 13 14.62 14.98 -34.74
CA MET A 13 14.21 15.11 -33.34
C MET A 13 12.72 14.73 -33.15
N TYR A 14 12.36 13.49 -33.37
CA TYR A 14 11.14 12.87 -32.80
C TYR A 14 11.15 11.39 -33.14
N SER A 15 11.73 10.55 -32.34
CA SER A 15 11.30 9.18 -32.11
C SER A 15 12.18 8.48 -31.05
N THR A 16 12.03 8.86 -29.80
CA THR A 16 12.28 7.93 -28.70
C THR A 16 10.93 7.52 -28.12
N LYS A 17 10.27 6.57 -28.76
CA LYS A 17 9.13 5.85 -28.18
C LYS A 17 9.66 5.05 -27.00
N THR A 18 9.51 5.59 -25.81
CA THR A 18 9.82 4.88 -24.57
C THR A 18 8.86 3.71 -24.43
N ALA A 19 9.36 2.50 -24.64
CA ALA A 19 8.59 1.28 -24.41
C ALA A 19 8.31 1.15 -22.90
N ILE A 20 7.05 1.23 -22.51
CA ILE A 20 6.64 1.08 -21.11
C ILE A 20 6.56 -0.42 -20.81
N THR A 21 7.54 -0.93 -20.07
CA THR A 21 7.50 -2.30 -19.52
C THR A 21 6.68 -2.28 -18.24
N MET A 22 5.55 -3.01 -18.21
CA MET A 22 4.67 -3.09 -17.04
C MET A 22 5.02 -4.30 -16.19
N SER A 23 5.29 -4.08 -14.91
CA SER A 23 5.46 -5.17 -13.94
C SER A 23 4.10 -5.78 -13.55
N LEU A 24 4.11 -6.99 -12.96
CA LEU A 24 2.91 -7.60 -12.38
C LEU A 24 2.16 -6.64 -11.45
N LYS A 25 2.89 -5.88 -10.66
CA LYS A 25 2.31 -4.88 -9.75
C LYS A 25 1.58 -3.76 -10.52
N ASP A 26 2.16 -3.29 -11.62
CA ASP A 26 1.53 -2.25 -12.46
C ASP A 26 0.24 -2.76 -13.10
N LEU A 27 0.22 -4.02 -13.54
CA LEU A 27 -0.98 -4.67 -14.08
C LEU A 27 -2.07 -4.82 -13.01
N LEU A 28 -1.69 -5.21 -11.78
CA LEU A 28 -2.62 -5.34 -10.66
C LEU A 28 -3.15 -3.99 -10.15
N ASP A 29 -2.39 -2.91 -10.30
CA ASP A 29 -2.87 -1.58 -9.95
C ASP A 29 -3.93 -1.06 -10.97
N MET A 30 -3.99 -1.64 -12.16
CA MET A 30 -4.97 -1.32 -13.20
C MET A 30 -6.22 -2.18 -13.17
N LEU A 31 -6.14 -3.33 -12.50
CA LEU A 31 -7.20 -4.34 -12.44
C LEU A 31 -7.66 -4.51 -10.99
N ASP A 32 -8.94 -4.32 -10.74
CA ASP A 32 -9.56 -4.77 -9.49
C ASP A 32 -10.06 -6.22 -9.62
N ASP A 33 -10.33 -6.86 -8.48
CA ASP A 33 -10.82 -8.24 -8.46
C ASP A 33 -12.11 -8.40 -9.29
N TYR A 34 -13.00 -7.40 -9.25
CA TYR A 34 -14.26 -7.44 -10.00
C TYR A 34 -14.02 -7.42 -11.51
N SER A 35 -13.12 -6.58 -11.98
CA SER A 35 -12.73 -6.49 -13.40
C SER A 35 -12.14 -7.80 -13.90
N ILE A 36 -11.27 -8.44 -13.10
CA ILE A 36 -10.67 -9.73 -13.46
C ILE A 36 -11.75 -10.81 -13.58
N TYR A 37 -12.63 -10.97 -12.59
CA TYR A 37 -13.70 -11.95 -12.67
C TYR A 37 -14.67 -11.67 -13.82
N SER A 38 -15.08 -10.41 -14.00
CA SER A 38 -16.00 -10.01 -15.07
C SER A 38 -15.45 -10.27 -16.46
N TYR A 39 -14.15 -10.19 -16.65
CA TYR A 39 -13.51 -10.47 -17.94
C TYR A 39 -13.76 -11.92 -18.41
N TYR A 40 -13.74 -12.88 -17.49
CA TYR A 40 -13.92 -14.31 -17.81
C TYR A 40 -15.36 -14.80 -17.67
N LEU A 41 -16.11 -14.23 -16.75
CA LEU A 41 -17.43 -14.73 -16.36
C LEU A 41 -18.57 -13.86 -16.92
N GLY A 42 -18.25 -12.72 -17.54
CA GLY A 42 -19.26 -11.73 -17.89
C GLY A 42 -19.82 -11.06 -16.62
N GLY A 43 -21.12 -10.78 -16.61
CA GLY A 43 -21.79 -10.24 -15.43
C GLY A 43 -22.00 -11.31 -14.36
N PHE A 44 -21.56 -11.05 -13.12
CA PHE A 44 -21.84 -11.92 -11.97
C PHE A 44 -22.32 -11.08 -10.77
N LYS A 45 -23.01 -11.73 -9.83
CA LYS A 45 -23.43 -11.12 -8.57
C LYS A 45 -22.71 -11.83 -7.42
N PRO A 46 -21.92 -11.11 -6.58
CA PRO A 46 -21.30 -11.71 -5.39
C PRO A 46 -22.35 -12.40 -4.51
N GLY A 47 -22.02 -13.60 -4.02
CA GLY A 47 -22.89 -14.44 -3.20
C GLY A 47 -23.85 -15.34 -3.98
N LYS A 48 -24.03 -15.14 -5.28
CA LYS A 48 -24.89 -16.01 -6.09
C LYS A 48 -24.10 -17.21 -6.60
N LEU A 49 -24.66 -18.43 -6.46
CA LEU A 49 -24.11 -19.64 -7.02
C LEU A 49 -24.29 -19.68 -8.55
N MET A 50 -23.30 -20.22 -9.25
CA MET A 50 -23.28 -20.48 -10.68
C MET A 50 -22.58 -21.82 -10.94
N ASN A 51 -22.67 -22.35 -12.15
CA ASN A 51 -21.89 -23.52 -12.55
C ASN A 51 -20.41 -23.17 -12.53
N SER A 52 -19.56 -24.13 -12.11
CA SER A 52 -18.15 -23.86 -11.97
C SER A 52 -17.49 -23.62 -13.35
N PRO A 53 -16.87 -22.46 -13.56
CA PRO A 53 -16.11 -22.20 -14.78
C PRO A 53 -14.77 -22.95 -14.80
N LEU A 54 -14.39 -23.58 -13.69
CA LEU A 54 -13.15 -24.36 -13.55
C LEU A 54 -13.33 -25.84 -13.91
N ARG A 55 -14.57 -26.29 -14.18
CA ARG A 55 -14.92 -27.66 -14.50
C ARG A 55 -15.95 -27.69 -15.62
N SER A 56 -15.78 -28.63 -16.55
CA SER A 56 -16.71 -28.83 -17.66
C SER A 56 -17.91 -29.71 -17.29
N ASP A 57 -17.85 -30.46 -16.19
CA ASP A 57 -18.82 -31.41 -15.73
C ASP A 57 -19.82 -30.92 -14.68
N ASP A 58 -19.71 -29.61 -14.31
CA ASP A 58 -20.56 -29.02 -13.27
C ASP A 58 -21.99 -28.78 -13.77
N LYS A 59 -22.90 -29.69 -13.45
CA LYS A 59 -24.32 -29.64 -13.84
C LYS A 59 -25.18 -28.87 -12.82
N ASN A 60 -24.69 -28.70 -11.57
CA ASN A 60 -25.40 -28.02 -10.50
C ASN A 60 -24.59 -26.80 -10.03
N PRO A 61 -25.21 -25.63 -9.84
CA PRO A 61 -24.48 -24.44 -9.39
C PRO A 61 -23.69 -24.69 -8.10
N SER A 62 -22.38 -24.74 -8.21
CA SER A 62 -21.47 -25.06 -7.10
C SER A 62 -20.32 -24.07 -6.95
N PHE A 63 -20.27 -23.04 -7.76
CA PHE A 63 -19.23 -22.00 -7.70
C PHE A 63 -19.83 -20.67 -7.29
N ALA A 64 -19.16 -19.95 -6.39
CA ALA A 64 -19.55 -18.62 -5.98
C ALA A 64 -18.36 -17.70 -5.87
N ILE A 65 -18.58 -16.40 -6.15
CA ILE A 65 -17.69 -15.32 -5.80
C ILE A 65 -18.35 -14.56 -4.66
N PHE A 66 -17.65 -14.36 -3.56
CA PHE A 66 -18.18 -13.67 -2.39
C PHE A 66 -17.27 -12.55 -1.94
N ARG A 67 -17.85 -11.53 -1.30
CA ARG A 67 -17.12 -10.41 -0.75
C ARG A 67 -16.76 -10.69 0.70
N THR A 68 -15.49 -10.53 1.03
CA THR A 68 -15.01 -10.63 2.41
C THR A 68 -15.32 -9.36 3.20
N LYS A 69 -15.17 -9.40 4.52
CA LYS A 69 -15.41 -8.24 5.40
C LYS A 69 -14.49 -7.04 5.10
N ASP A 70 -13.30 -7.32 4.57
CA ASP A 70 -12.30 -6.33 4.11
C ASP A 70 -12.49 -5.90 2.64
N GLY A 71 -13.61 -6.30 2.01
CA GLY A 71 -14.01 -5.86 0.68
C GLY A 71 -13.40 -6.63 -0.50
N ALA A 72 -12.47 -7.56 -0.27
CA ALA A 72 -11.90 -8.40 -1.32
C ALA A 72 -12.94 -9.37 -1.90
N LEU A 73 -12.78 -9.73 -3.20
CA LEU A 73 -13.59 -10.77 -3.82
C LEU A 73 -12.79 -12.08 -3.87
N LEU A 74 -13.34 -13.12 -3.25
CA LEU A 74 -12.79 -14.47 -3.28
C LEU A 74 -13.77 -15.41 -3.99
N PHE A 75 -13.24 -16.42 -4.65
CA PHE A 75 -14.08 -17.51 -5.16
C PHE A 75 -14.02 -18.74 -4.26
N LYS A 76 -15.07 -19.53 -4.32
CA LYS A 76 -15.13 -20.88 -3.78
C LYS A 76 -15.89 -21.80 -4.75
N ASP A 77 -15.24 -22.87 -5.13
CA ASP A 77 -15.87 -24.00 -5.84
C ASP A 77 -16.22 -25.06 -4.79
N HIS A 78 -17.49 -25.20 -4.48
CA HIS A 78 -17.97 -26.15 -3.47
C HIS A 78 -17.86 -27.60 -3.94
N GLY A 79 -17.84 -27.85 -5.26
CA GLY A 79 -17.70 -29.19 -5.81
C GLY A 79 -16.30 -29.79 -5.62
N THR A 80 -15.26 -28.92 -5.67
CA THR A 80 -13.86 -29.34 -5.47
C THR A 80 -13.28 -28.91 -4.13
N GLY A 81 -13.95 -28.00 -3.41
CA GLY A 81 -13.44 -27.37 -2.20
C GLY A 81 -12.39 -26.28 -2.46
N ILE A 82 -12.00 -26.05 -3.72
CA ILE A 82 -10.97 -25.06 -4.08
C ILE A 82 -11.50 -23.65 -3.86
N SER A 83 -10.67 -22.79 -3.27
CA SER A 83 -10.98 -21.37 -3.07
C SER A 83 -9.75 -20.49 -3.23
N GLY A 84 -9.96 -19.20 -3.47
CA GLY A 84 -8.86 -18.25 -3.61
C GLY A 84 -9.29 -16.87 -4.09
N ASN A 85 -8.28 -16.03 -4.38
CA ASN A 85 -8.46 -14.70 -4.93
C ASN A 85 -8.55 -14.72 -6.47
N ALA A 86 -8.79 -13.57 -7.08
CA ALA A 86 -8.90 -13.42 -8.53
C ALA A 86 -7.67 -13.93 -9.28
N LEU A 87 -6.45 -13.74 -8.76
CA LEU A 87 -5.24 -14.25 -9.42
C LEU A 87 -5.15 -15.79 -9.41
N LYS A 88 -5.53 -16.42 -8.29
CA LYS A 88 -5.60 -17.88 -8.22
C LYS A 88 -6.67 -18.41 -9.18
N PHE A 89 -7.80 -17.72 -9.30
CA PHE A 89 -8.82 -18.04 -10.28
C PHE A 89 -8.27 -18.01 -11.71
N VAL A 90 -7.58 -16.91 -12.11
CA VAL A 90 -6.97 -16.80 -13.45
C VAL A 90 -5.98 -17.94 -13.71
N LYS A 91 -5.13 -18.26 -12.73
CA LYS A 91 -4.17 -19.36 -12.86
C LYS A 91 -4.86 -20.69 -13.13
N LEU A 92 -5.90 -21.01 -12.38
CA LEU A 92 -6.67 -22.25 -12.55
C LEU A 92 -7.45 -22.25 -13.87
N TYR A 93 -8.16 -21.17 -14.17
CA TYR A 93 -9.01 -21.05 -15.36
C TYR A 93 -8.20 -21.13 -16.68
N LYS A 94 -6.96 -20.62 -16.68
CA LYS A 94 -6.05 -20.62 -17.84
C LYS A 94 -4.94 -21.67 -17.76
N ASN A 95 -4.94 -22.51 -16.72
CA ASN A 95 -3.87 -23.49 -16.47
C ASN A 95 -2.46 -22.86 -16.48
N ILE A 96 -2.31 -21.71 -15.83
CA ILE A 96 -1.07 -20.94 -15.77
C ILE A 96 -0.16 -21.48 -14.68
N GLN A 97 1.09 -21.81 -15.03
CA GLN A 97 2.08 -22.37 -14.10
C GLN A 97 3.13 -21.35 -13.70
N THR A 98 3.47 -20.41 -14.57
CA THR A 98 4.55 -19.45 -14.35
C THR A 98 4.04 -18.05 -14.07
N ARG A 99 4.93 -17.22 -13.48
CA ARG A 99 4.65 -15.80 -13.25
C ARG A 99 4.52 -15.04 -14.57
N ASP A 100 5.38 -15.32 -15.52
CA ASP A 100 5.42 -14.63 -16.83
C ASP A 100 4.16 -14.90 -17.66
N GLU A 101 3.60 -16.12 -17.57
CA GLU A 101 2.31 -16.44 -18.17
C GLU A 101 1.18 -15.63 -17.53
N LEU A 102 1.19 -15.50 -16.19
CA LEU A 102 0.21 -14.70 -15.48
C LEU A 102 0.30 -13.22 -15.88
N GLU A 103 1.50 -12.65 -15.95
CA GLU A 103 1.71 -11.28 -16.38
C GLU A 103 1.21 -11.03 -17.80
N ARG A 104 1.49 -11.95 -18.72
CA ARG A 104 0.97 -11.90 -20.11
C ARG A 104 -0.56 -11.94 -20.17
N GLU A 105 -1.18 -12.78 -19.36
CA GLU A 105 -2.63 -12.90 -19.33
C GLU A 105 -3.30 -11.66 -18.71
N LEU A 106 -2.77 -11.13 -17.61
CA LEU A 106 -3.24 -9.88 -17.02
C LEU A 106 -3.09 -8.70 -18.00
N LEU A 107 -2.01 -8.67 -18.76
CA LEU A 107 -1.81 -7.69 -19.82
C LEU A 107 -2.88 -7.76 -20.92
N ARG A 108 -3.34 -8.96 -21.28
CA ARG A 108 -4.47 -9.15 -22.23
C ARG A 108 -5.76 -8.55 -21.67
N ILE A 109 -6.05 -8.77 -20.37
CA ILE A 109 -7.21 -8.19 -19.70
C ILE A 109 -7.13 -6.66 -19.76
N VAL A 110 -5.99 -6.07 -19.38
CA VAL A 110 -5.78 -4.62 -19.40
C VAL A 110 -5.99 -4.05 -20.80
N LYS A 111 -5.40 -4.68 -21.83
CA LYS A 111 -5.55 -4.23 -23.23
C LYS A 111 -7.00 -4.27 -23.70
N LYS A 112 -7.75 -5.31 -23.34
CA LYS A 112 -9.16 -5.43 -23.74
C LYS A 112 -10.05 -4.41 -23.03
N MET A 113 -9.75 -4.09 -21.78
CA MET A 113 -10.50 -3.09 -21.01
C MET A 113 -10.14 -1.66 -21.37
N ASN A 114 -8.95 -1.43 -21.94
CA ASN A 114 -8.44 -0.11 -22.33
C ASN A 114 -7.91 -0.16 -23.78
N PRO A 115 -8.78 -0.23 -24.80
CA PRO A 115 -8.36 -0.42 -26.21
C PRO A 115 -7.49 0.73 -26.76
N SER A 116 -7.60 1.94 -26.22
CA SER A 116 -6.79 3.10 -26.61
C SER A 116 -5.37 3.09 -26.03
N MET A 117 -5.05 2.15 -25.16
CA MET A 117 -3.76 2.07 -24.50
C MET A 117 -2.73 1.36 -25.39
N ILE A 118 -1.75 2.09 -25.91
CA ILE A 118 -0.63 1.50 -26.66
C ILE A 118 0.37 0.93 -25.66
N ILE A 119 0.43 -0.40 -25.54
CA ILE A 119 1.39 -1.11 -24.69
C ILE A 119 2.38 -1.84 -25.59
N HIS A 120 3.65 -1.46 -25.54
CA HIS A 120 4.73 -2.20 -26.19
C HIS A 120 5.29 -3.25 -25.23
N THR A 121 5.30 -4.52 -25.64
CA THR A 121 5.93 -5.62 -24.90
C THR A 121 7.27 -5.94 -25.54
N ASN A 122 8.36 -5.76 -24.82
CA ASN A 122 9.66 -6.31 -25.21
C ASN A 122 9.85 -7.69 -24.58
N SER A 123 10.11 -8.70 -25.41
CA SER A 123 10.24 -10.11 -25.03
C SER A 123 11.62 -10.50 -24.47
N ASN A 124 12.54 -9.55 -24.24
CA ASN A 124 13.87 -9.84 -23.69
C ASN A 124 14.04 -9.09 -22.34
N VAL A 125 13.81 -9.81 -21.24
CA VAL A 125 14.08 -9.31 -19.90
C VAL A 125 15.50 -9.65 -19.50
N THR A 126 16.46 -8.76 -19.80
CA THR A 126 17.72 -8.68 -19.07
C THR A 126 17.52 -7.80 -17.84
N SER A 127 18.16 -8.16 -16.73
CA SER A 127 18.07 -7.56 -15.39
C SER A 127 17.94 -6.03 -15.42
N PHE A 128 16.77 -5.51 -14.97
CA PHE A 128 16.50 -4.08 -14.95
C PHE A 128 17.09 -3.43 -13.71
N ALA A 129 17.84 -2.35 -13.92
CA ALA A 129 18.02 -1.32 -12.91
C ALA A 129 16.62 -0.89 -12.42
N LYS A 130 16.45 -0.80 -11.12
CA LYS A 130 15.20 -0.42 -10.45
C LYS A 130 14.90 1.04 -10.81
N ASN A 131 14.23 1.30 -11.94
CA ASN A 131 13.78 2.64 -12.28
C ASN A 131 12.84 3.10 -11.17
N GLU A 132 13.18 4.19 -10.50
CA GLU A 132 12.32 4.82 -9.49
C GLU A 132 10.98 5.16 -10.15
N VAL A 133 9.91 4.68 -9.52
CA VAL A 133 8.56 5.03 -9.97
C VAL A 133 8.29 6.46 -9.54
N ASP A 134 8.05 7.34 -10.50
CA ASP A 134 7.56 8.68 -10.19
C ASP A 134 6.09 8.64 -9.79
N ILE A 135 5.74 9.25 -8.64
CA ILE A 135 4.36 9.34 -8.15
C ILE A 135 3.94 10.81 -8.12
N GLY A 136 3.03 11.17 -9.03
CA GLY A 136 2.32 12.45 -9.00
C GLY A 136 0.97 12.33 -8.29
N ILE A 137 0.51 13.41 -7.66
CA ILE A 137 -0.80 13.47 -6.99
C ILE A 137 -1.57 14.73 -7.38
N VAL A 138 -2.90 14.62 -7.42
CA VAL A 138 -3.80 15.79 -7.43
C VAL A 138 -4.59 15.79 -6.14
N ARG A 139 -4.36 16.83 -5.32
CA ARG A 139 -4.98 16.98 -4.00
C ARG A 139 -6.43 17.43 -4.12
N GLN A 140 -7.21 17.14 -3.08
CA GLN A 140 -8.53 17.70 -2.85
C GLN A 140 -8.72 18.04 -1.37
N ALA A 141 -9.77 18.80 -1.06
CA ALA A 141 -10.16 19.00 0.33
C ALA A 141 -10.60 17.67 0.98
N PHE A 142 -10.37 17.53 2.29
CA PHE A 142 -10.91 16.39 3.02
C PHE A 142 -12.44 16.42 3.00
N THR A 143 -13.05 15.36 2.47
CA THR A 143 -14.50 15.16 2.47
C THR A 143 -15.01 14.74 3.85
N GLU A 144 -16.32 14.71 4.06
CA GLU A 144 -16.88 14.18 5.32
C GLU A 144 -16.54 12.68 5.50
N VAL A 145 -16.47 11.92 4.43
CA VAL A 145 -16.01 10.51 4.45
C VAL A 145 -14.58 10.41 4.97
N ASP A 146 -13.70 11.28 4.50
CA ASP A 146 -12.30 11.32 4.96
C ASP A 146 -12.21 11.68 6.44
N LYS A 147 -12.94 12.70 6.88
CA LYS A 147 -12.96 13.14 8.29
C LYS A 147 -13.44 12.03 9.22
N GLN A 148 -14.54 11.35 8.83
CA GLN A 148 -15.05 10.19 9.58
C GLN A 148 -14.06 9.03 9.59
N TYR A 149 -13.37 8.78 8.46
CA TYR A 149 -12.35 7.75 8.39
C TYR A 149 -11.20 8.00 9.38
N TRP A 150 -10.67 9.22 9.47
CA TRP A 150 -9.56 9.53 10.37
C TRP A 150 -10.00 9.68 11.83
N LYS A 151 -11.21 10.17 12.07
CA LYS A 151 -11.79 10.30 13.42
C LYS A 151 -11.86 8.97 14.19
N GLN A 152 -12.08 7.83 13.50
CA GLN A 152 -12.13 6.52 14.16
C GLN A 152 -10.78 6.11 14.80
N PHE A 153 -9.68 6.74 14.39
CA PHE A 153 -8.34 6.56 14.96
C PHE A 153 -7.94 7.71 15.88
N HIS A 154 -8.87 8.61 16.18
CA HIS A 154 -8.63 9.85 16.93
C HIS A 154 -7.56 10.76 16.32
N ILE A 155 -7.40 10.72 14.99
CA ILE A 155 -6.46 11.56 14.23
C ILE A 155 -7.19 12.80 13.74
N SER A 156 -6.72 13.99 14.20
CA SER A 156 -7.28 15.28 13.85
C SER A 156 -6.83 15.74 12.45
N LEU A 157 -7.55 16.72 11.87
CA LEU A 157 -7.12 17.36 10.62
C LEU A 157 -5.80 18.10 10.77
N ASP A 158 -5.50 18.63 11.94
CA ASP A 158 -4.23 19.34 12.20
C ASP A 158 -3.07 18.34 12.24
N THR A 159 -3.28 17.17 12.82
CA THR A 159 -2.31 16.08 12.77
C THR A 159 -2.08 15.59 11.33
N LEU A 160 -3.13 15.46 10.52
CA LEU A 160 -2.96 15.12 9.10
C LEU A 160 -2.15 16.18 8.34
N ARG A 161 -2.40 17.48 8.60
CA ARG A 161 -1.63 18.59 8.00
C ARG A 161 -0.18 18.55 8.46
N ARG A 162 0.07 18.37 9.77
CA ARG A 162 1.41 18.28 10.35
C ARG A 162 2.25 17.18 9.70
N TYR A 163 1.63 16.02 9.45
CA TYR A 163 2.31 14.86 8.85
C TYR A 163 2.20 14.81 7.32
N GLU A 164 1.81 15.92 6.68
CA GLU A 164 1.69 16.06 5.24
C GLU A 164 0.87 14.92 4.59
N VAL A 165 -0.26 14.58 5.23
CA VAL A 165 -1.25 13.64 4.70
C VAL A 165 -2.32 14.43 3.94
N PHE A 166 -2.57 14.05 2.70
CA PHE A 166 -3.53 14.72 1.81
C PHE A 166 -4.63 13.75 1.38
N SER A 167 -5.88 14.23 1.32
CA SER A 167 -6.89 13.60 0.48
C SER A 167 -6.57 13.89 -0.98
N ILE A 168 -6.66 12.88 -1.86
CA ILE A 168 -6.26 13.03 -3.25
C ILE A 168 -7.38 12.64 -4.20
N LYS A 169 -7.60 13.48 -5.23
CA LYS A 169 -8.58 13.23 -6.27
C LYS A 169 -8.16 12.08 -7.17
N TYR A 170 -6.89 12.02 -7.53
CA TYR A 170 -6.26 10.92 -8.25
C TYR A 170 -4.74 10.95 -8.06
N PHE A 171 -4.09 9.84 -8.39
CA PHE A 171 -2.63 9.76 -8.44
C PHE A 171 -2.15 9.16 -9.75
N LEU A 172 -0.93 9.51 -10.12
CA LEU A 172 -0.24 9.02 -11.31
C LEU A 172 1.01 8.23 -10.90
N CYS A 173 1.37 7.26 -11.72
CA CYS A 173 2.69 6.63 -11.70
C CYS A 173 3.28 6.77 -13.10
N ASN A 174 4.46 7.39 -13.21
CA ASN A 174 5.10 7.65 -14.50
C ASN A 174 4.13 8.33 -15.48
N SER A 175 3.47 9.41 -15.03
CA SER A 175 2.48 10.22 -15.77
C SER A 175 1.18 9.49 -16.17
N VAL A 176 0.96 8.24 -15.74
CA VAL A 176 -0.27 7.50 -16.01
C VAL A 176 -1.15 7.47 -14.76
N VAL A 177 -2.43 7.84 -14.88
CA VAL A 177 -3.40 7.77 -13.79
C VAL A 177 -3.60 6.31 -13.35
N ARG A 178 -3.42 6.06 -12.05
CA ARG A 178 -3.47 4.70 -11.44
C ARG A 178 -4.61 4.53 -10.43
N GLY A 179 -5.25 5.58 -10.05
CA GLY A 179 -6.39 5.52 -9.15
C GLY A 179 -7.11 6.85 -9.09
N VAL A 180 -8.44 6.78 -8.95
CA VAL A 180 -9.33 7.93 -8.79
C VAL A 180 -10.11 7.77 -7.50
N TYR A 181 -10.30 8.87 -6.77
CA TYR A 181 -11.07 8.91 -5.53
C TYR A 181 -12.52 8.50 -5.76
N LYS A 182 -13.04 7.72 -4.82
CA LYS A 182 -14.47 7.42 -4.70
C LYS A 182 -14.82 7.41 -3.21
N ASN A 183 -16.02 7.81 -2.84
CA ASN A 183 -16.46 7.78 -1.44
C ASN A 183 -16.37 6.37 -0.83
N GLU A 184 -16.65 5.34 -1.64
CA GLU A 184 -16.55 3.93 -1.25
C GLU A 184 -15.10 3.42 -1.19
N ASN A 185 -14.16 4.19 -1.72
CA ASN A 185 -12.73 3.85 -1.74
C ASN A 185 -11.87 5.12 -1.66
N PRO A 186 -11.85 5.80 -0.49
CA PRO A 186 -11.08 7.02 -0.28
C PRO A 186 -9.58 6.75 -0.46
N MET A 187 -8.86 7.80 -0.85
CA MET A 187 -7.43 7.71 -1.11
C MET A 187 -6.67 8.84 -0.43
N TYR A 188 -5.54 8.49 0.16
CA TYR A 188 -4.67 9.43 0.85
C TYR A 188 -3.24 9.33 0.32
N ALA A 189 -2.55 10.46 0.25
CA ALA A 189 -1.12 10.52 -0.03
C ALA A 189 -0.38 10.97 1.22
N TYR A 190 0.59 10.19 1.65
CA TYR A 190 1.56 10.53 2.69
C TYR A 190 2.81 11.08 1.99
N LYS A 191 3.12 12.35 2.19
CA LYS A 191 4.35 12.95 1.68
C LYS A 191 5.46 12.75 2.70
N VAL A 192 6.56 12.18 2.27
CA VAL A 192 7.77 12.00 3.08
C VAL A 192 8.93 12.56 2.28
N TYR A 193 9.43 13.73 2.67
CA TYR A 193 10.34 14.57 1.87
C TYR A 193 9.72 14.92 0.51
N ASP A 194 10.32 14.47 -0.56
CA ASP A 194 9.89 14.67 -1.96
C ASP A 194 9.11 13.50 -2.55
N LYS A 195 8.92 12.41 -1.79
CA LYS A 195 8.30 11.16 -2.24
C LYS A 195 6.93 10.94 -1.62
N PHE A 196 6.17 10.02 -2.20
CA PHE A 196 4.81 9.73 -1.78
C PHE A 196 4.58 8.26 -1.45
N LYS A 197 3.70 8.02 -0.46
CA LYS A 197 3.10 6.73 -0.19
C LYS A 197 1.59 6.88 -0.27
N ILE A 198 0.99 6.25 -1.26
CA ILE A 198 -0.46 6.28 -1.49
C ILE A 198 -1.10 5.20 -0.64
N TYR A 199 -2.16 5.56 0.08
CA TYR A 199 -2.94 4.71 0.95
C TYR A 199 -4.40 4.66 0.49
N ARG A 200 -4.89 3.46 0.21
CA ARG A 200 -6.28 3.18 -0.12
C ARG A 200 -6.84 2.20 0.92
N PRO A 201 -7.44 2.70 2.01
CA PRO A 201 -7.80 1.87 3.18
C PRO A 201 -8.74 0.71 2.87
N LEU A 202 -9.67 0.92 1.95
CA LEU A 202 -10.72 -0.04 1.61
C LEU A 202 -10.41 -0.89 0.37
N ALA A 203 -9.24 -0.66 -0.26
CA ALA A 203 -8.79 -1.48 -1.37
C ALA A 203 -8.23 -2.82 -0.90
N SER A 204 -8.14 -3.80 -1.82
CA SER A 204 -7.53 -5.10 -1.55
C SER A 204 -6.09 -4.94 -1.05
N LYS A 205 -5.58 -5.93 -0.30
CA LYS A 205 -4.22 -5.89 0.25
C LYS A 205 -3.13 -5.66 -0.82
N TYR A 206 -3.36 -6.06 -2.06
CA TYR A 206 -2.42 -5.93 -3.17
C TYR A 206 -2.37 -4.52 -3.76
N THR A 207 -3.46 -3.77 -3.66
CA THR A 207 -3.61 -2.42 -4.20
C THR A 207 -3.76 -1.35 -3.10
N LYS A 208 -3.74 -1.77 -1.83
CA LYS A 208 -3.89 -0.88 -0.66
C LYS A 208 -2.78 0.18 -0.58
N TRP A 209 -1.57 -0.18 -1.01
CA TRP A 209 -0.39 0.65 -0.91
C TRP A 209 0.33 0.80 -2.24
N ARG A 210 0.67 2.04 -2.59
CA ARG A 210 1.63 2.35 -3.66
C ARG A 210 2.65 3.34 -3.11
N THR A 211 3.95 3.14 -3.40
CA THR A 211 4.99 4.02 -2.86
C THR A 211 6.22 4.09 -3.74
N ASN A 212 6.87 5.25 -3.76
CA ASN A 212 8.22 5.44 -4.26
C ASN A 212 9.21 5.79 -3.12
N LEU A 213 8.83 5.54 -1.86
CA LEU A 213 9.74 5.70 -0.71
C LEU A 213 10.87 4.67 -0.79
N SER A 214 12.10 5.12 -0.54
CA SER A 214 13.25 4.26 -0.24
C SER A 214 13.33 3.96 1.26
N ASN A 215 14.33 3.18 1.69
CA ASN A 215 14.59 2.91 3.10
C ASN A 215 15.05 4.16 3.88
N ARG A 216 15.47 5.22 3.21
CA ARG A 216 15.87 6.49 3.84
C ARG A 216 14.70 7.44 4.13
N HIS A 217 13.53 7.16 3.56
CA HIS A 217 12.31 7.95 3.80
C HIS A 217 11.59 7.45 5.04
N ILE A 218 12.03 7.93 6.21
CA ILE A 218 11.45 7.56 7.50
C ILE A 218 10.23 8.43 7.77
N GLN A 219 9.09 7.80 7.93
CA GLN A 219 7.81 8.44 8.17
C GLN A 219 7.80 9.04 9.58
N GLY A 220 7.45 10.31 9.71
CA GLY A 220 7.41 11.04 10.98
C GLY A 220 8.75 11.65 11.41
N LEU A 221 9.86 11.36 10.73
CA LEU A 221 11.17 11.89 11.12
C LEU A 221 11.26 13.42 11.03
N GLN A 222 10.64 14.00 9.99
CA GLN A 222 10.63 15.46 9.78
C GLN A 222 9.82 16.22 10.82
N GLN A 223 8.91 15.55 11.52
CA GLN A 223 8.02 16.12 12.53
C GLN A 223 8.55 16.00 13.96
N LEU A 224 9.67 15.29 14.15
CA LEU A 224 10.29 15.16 15.47
C LEU A 224 10.86 16.50 15.96
N PRO A 225 10.81 16.78 17.27
CA PRO A 225 11.64 17.81 17.87
C PRO A 225 13.14 17.43 17.74
N ARG A 226 14.01 18.37 18.10
CA ARG A 226 15.46 18.20 17.99
C ARG A 226 15.97 17.03 18.84
N ASP A 227 15.41 16.86 20.01
CA ASP A 227 15.76 15.86 21.04
C ASP A 227 14.55 15.54 21.91
N GLY A 228 14.66 14.56 22.79
CA GLY A 228 13.59 14.17 23.69
C GLY A 228 13.91 12.96 24.56
N LYS A 229 13.03 12.66 25.53
CA LYS A 229 13.20 11.54 26.46
C LYS A 229 12.90 10.19 25.86
N LEU A 230 11.79 10.08 25.10
CA LEU A 230 11.32 8.82 24.56
C LEU A 230 10.92 8.95 23.09
N LEU A 231 11.51 8.11 22.24
CA LEU A 231 11.13 7.93 20.84
C LEU A 231 10.57 6.52 20.62
N ILE A 232 9.41 6.42 19.98
CA ILE A 232 8.78 5.14 19.66
C ILE A 232 8.95 4.83 18.17
N ILE A 233 9.53 3.67 17.85
CA ILE A 233 9.57 3.15 16.49
C ILE A 233 8.38 2.23 16.29
N THR A 234 7.52 2.56 15.32
CA THR A 234 6.34 1.76 14.98
C THR A 234 6.35 1.39 13.49
N LYS A 235 5.27 0.77 12.97
CA LYS A 235 5.27 0.21 11.61
C LYS A 235 4.68 1.11 10.54
N SER A 236 3.85 2.08 10.89
CA SER A 236 3.13 2.90 9.91
C SER A 236 2.95 4.36 10.34
N LEU A 237 2.81 5.26 9.36
CA LEU A 237 2.52 6.67 9.65
C LEU A 237 1.18 6.85 10.38
N LYS A 238 0.20 5.98 10.16
CA LYS A 238 -1.07 6.03 10.89
C LYS A 238 -0.85 5.81 12.39
N ASP A 239 0.00 4.86 12.76
CA ASP A 239 0.35 4.61 14.16
C ASP A 239 1.18 5.76 14.75
N VAL A 240 2.11 6.32 13.96
CA VAL A 240 2.85 7.54 14.35
C VAL A 240 1.90 8.67 14.69
N MET A 241 0.88 8.92 13.87
CA MET A 241 -0.11 9.96 14.11
C MET A 241 -0.98 9.68 15.33
N CYS A 242 -1.40 8.41 15.56
CA CYS A 242 -2.10 8.03 16.78
C CYS A 242 -1.27 8.28 18.04
N LEU A 243 0.02 7.94 18.00
CA LEU A 243 0.96 8.18 19.11
C LEU A 243 1.18 9.69 19.35
N TYR A 244 1.26 10.47 18.29
CA TYR A 244 1.34 11.93 18.39
C TYR A 244 0.12 12.54 19.09
N GLU A 245 -1.10 12.11 18.75
CA GLU A 245 -2.33 12.55 19.46
C GLU A 245 -2.31 12.16 20.96
N MET A 246 -1.58 11.10 21.32
CA MET A 246 -1.38 10.71 22.72
C MET A 246 -0.29 11.51 23.42
N GLY A 247 0.50 12.33 22.70
CA GLY A 247 1.60 13.13 23.23
C GLY A 247 2.98 12.46 23.12
N TYR A 248 3.11 11.41 22.31
CA TYR A 248 4.38 10.70 22.12
C TYR A 248 5.02 11.01 20.76
N CYS A 249 6.35 11.10 20.77
CA CYS A 249 7.15 11.18 19.56
C CYS A 249 7.34 9.78 18.97
N ALA A 250 7.05 9.64 17.69
CA ALA A 250 7.18 8.35 17.01
C ALA A 250 7.62 8.50 15.57
N ILE A 251 8.24 7.43 15.04
CA ILE A 251 8.62 7.28 13.63
C ILE A 251 8.29 5.87 13.13
N ALA A 252 8.22 5.74 11.80
CA ALA A 252 8.08 4.44 11.16
C ALA A 252 8.97 4.34 9.92
N ALA A 253 9.51 3.14 9.64
CA ALA A 253 10.21 2.87 8.41
C ALA A 253 9.29 3.02 7.17
N SER A 254 9.86 3.08 5.97
CA SER A 254 9.09 3.23 4.72
C SER A 254 8.13 2.06 4.47
N SER A 255 8.47 0.87 4.96
CA SER A 255 7.62 -0.33 4.93
C SER A 255 7.85 -1.22 6.14
N GLU A 256 6.93 -2.15 6.40
CA GLU A 256 6.97 -3.09 7.52
C GLU A 256 8.21 -4.01 7.50
N THR A 257 8.74 -4.30 6.31
CA THR A 257 9.92 -5.16 6.14
C THR A 257 11.25 -4.42 6.12
N THR A 258 11.22 -3.08 6.10
CA THR A 258 12.42 -2.23 5.98
C THR A 258 12.95 -1.86 7.35
N PHE A 259 14.28 -1.91 7.53
CA PHE A 259 14.96 -1.37 8.71
C PHE A 259 15.22 0.13 8.57
N ILE A 260 15.24 0.84 9.70
CA ILE A 260 15.79 2.20 9.75
C ILE A 260 17.30 2.10 9.50
N PRO A 261 17.89 2.90 8.58
CA PRO A 261 19.32 2.89 8.33
C PRO A 261 20.14 3.16 9.60
N ASP A 262 21.29 2.47 9.71
CA ASP A 262 22.13 2.49 10.92
C ASP A 262 22.63 3.90 11.25
N ASP A 263 22.97 4.71 10.25
CA ASP A 263 23.39 6.10 10.41
C ASP A 263 22.25 6.99 10.97
N ILE A 264 21.03 6.80 10.53
CA ILE A 264 19.85 7.50 11.05
C ILE A 264 19.60 7.07 12.50
N LEU A 265 19.61 5.78 12.78
CA LEU A 265 19.39 5.28 14.13
C LEU A 265 20.48 5.75 15.10
N LYS A 266 21.76 5.79 14.67
CA LYS A 266 22.87 6.34 15.46
C LYS A 266 22.65 7.81 15.78
N SER A 267 22.21 8.60 14.79
CA SER A 267 21.87 10.02 15.00
C SER A 267 20.70 10.20 15.96
N LEU A 268 19.70 9.33 15.92
CA LEU A 268 18.56 9.38 16.86
C LEU A 268 19.02 9.06 18.29
N ARG A 269 19.91 8.08 18.49
CA ARG A 269 20.45 7.72 19.81
C ARG A 269 21.26 8.83 20.47
N SER A 270 21.86 9.73 19.72
CA SER A 270 22.54 10.90 20.31
C SER A 270 21.60 12.03 20.73
N LYS A 271 20.30 11.92 20.45
CA LYS A 271 19.29 12.95 20.67
C LYS A 271 18.15 12.50 21.58
N TRP A 272 17.99 11.20 21.79
CA TRP A 272 16.89 10.62 22.53
C TRP A 272 17.42 9.75 23.66
N ASP A 273 16.93 9.98 24.88
CA ASP A 273 17.39 9.22 26.05
C ASP A 273 17.01 7.75 25.91
N ASN A 274 15.78 7.49 25.44
CA ASN A 274 15.28 6.13 25.22
C ASN A 274 14.63 5.99 23.84
N ILE A 275 14.92 4.89 23.18
CA ILE A 275 14.26 4.50 21.92
C ILE A 275 13.72 3.08 22.10
N ILE A 276 12.40 2.93 21.92
CA ILE A 276 11.73 1.63 22.02
C ILE A 276 10.95 1.30 20.75
N MET A 277 10.55 0.04 20.61
CA MET A 277 9.71 -0.41 19.52
C MET A 277 8.31 -0.73 20.01
N LEU A 278 7.29 -0.26 19.26
CA LEU A 278 5.91 -0.68 19.40
C LEU A 278 5.45 -1.34 18.10
N TYR A 279 5.49 -2.68 18.09
CA TYR A 279 5.16 -3.48 16.91
C TYR A 279 3.90 -4.32 17.11
N ASP A 280 3.40 -4.87 16.01
CA ASP A 280 2.26 -5.77 15.99
C ASP A 280 2.51 -7.02 16.81
N ARG A 281 1.48 -7.53 17.44
CA ARG A 281 1.49 -8.81 18.14
C ARG A 281 1.21 -10.00 17.21
N ASP A 282 1.58 -9.91 15.96
CA ASP A 282 1.54 -11.04 15.03
C ASP A 282 2.94 -11.64 14.83
N GLN A 283 3.01 -12.76 14.10
CA GLN A 283 4.30 -13.45 13.87
C GLN A 283 5.33 -12.55 13.18
N THR A 284 4.90 -11.70 12.24
CA THR A 284 5.77 -10.78 11.51
C THR A 284 6.33 -9.69 12.43
N GLY A 285 5.47 -9.04 13.21
CA GLY A 285 5.88 -8.00 14.17
C GLY A 285 6.78 -8.56 15.27
N MET A 286 6.48 -9.74 15.81
CA MET A 286 7.31 -10.39 16.81
C MET A 286 8.69 -10.79 16.25
N LYS A 287 8.75 -11.29 15.00
CA LYS A 287 10.02 -11.60 14.34
C LYS A 287 10.85 -10.33 14.14
N LYS A 288 10.25 -9.26 13.62
CA LYS A 288 10.92 -7.98 13.41
C LYS A 288 11.42 -7.36 14.70
N SER A 289 10.62 -7.38 15.76
CA SER A 289 11.06 -6.90 17.08
C SER A 289 12.30 -7.62 17.57
N ARG A 290 12.35 -8.95 17.45
CA ARG A 290 13.52 -9.75 17.82
C ARG A 290 14.76 -9.39 16.97
N GLU A 291 14.58 -9.20 15.67
CA GLU A 291 15.65 -8.79 14.75
C GLU A 291 16.22 -7.41 15.14
N TYR A 292 15.35 -6.43 15.45
CA TYR A 292 15.77 -5.11 15.93
C TYR A 292 16.42 -5.17 17.31
N SER A 293 15.86 -5.93 18.27
CA SER A 293 16.46 -6.10 19.59
C SER A 293 17.84 -6.72 19.47
N LYS A 294 18.01 -7.76 18.65
CA LYS A 294 19.30 -8.40 18.43
C LYS A 294 20.30 -7.47 17.75
N LYS A 295 19.86 -6.72 16.72
CA LYS A 295 20.75 -5.85 15.95
C LYS A 295 21.11 -4.56 16.67
N TYR A 296 20.15 -3.98 17.38
CA TYR A 296 20.26 -2.60 17.90
C TYR A 296 20.12 -2.48 19.43
N GLY A 297 19.86 -3.58 20.13
CA GLY A 297 19.65 -3.54 21.57
C GLY A 297 18.44 -2.70 22.00
N LEU A 298 17.39 -2.62 21.17
CA LEU A 298 16.18 -1.86 21.47
C LEU A 298 15.13 -2.73 22.15
N ASP A 299 14.50 -2.20 23.19
CA ASP A 299 13.36 -2.83 23.83
C ASP A 299 12.12 -2.80 22.94
N ALA A 300 11.32 -3.88 23.02
CA ALA A 300 10.07 -3.98 22.29
C ALA A 300 8.88 -4.11 23.25
N ILE A 301 7.87 -3.29 23.02
CA ILE A 301 6.56 -3.42 23.64
C ILE A 301 5.52 -3.83 22.59
N PHE A 302 4.44 -4.48 23.04
CA PHE A 302 3.39 -4.98 22.17
C PHE A 302 2.03 -4.57 22.72
N ILE A 303 1.07 -4.31 21.83
CA ILE A 303 -0.31 -4.00 22.24
C ILE A 303 -0.84 -5.08 23.19
N HIS A 304 -1.42 -4.66 24.32
CA HIS A 304 -1.91 -5.60 25.33
C HIS A 304 -3.06 -6.46 24.77
N LYS A 305 -3.06 -7.75 25.10
CA LYS A 305 -4.05 -8.74 24.61
C LYS A 305 -5.52 -8.33 24.86
N LYS A 306 -5.79 -7.59 25.94
CA LYS A 306 -7.15 -7.10 26.27
C LYS A 306 -7.79 -6.30 25.14
N PHE A 307 -7.00 -5.59 24.34
CA PHE A 307 -7.50 -4.74 23.25
C PHE A 307 -7.91 -5.53 22.01
N LYS A 308 -7.52 -6.81 21.88
CA LYS A 308 -7.80 -7.65 20.70
C LYS A 308 -7.44 -6.97 19.36
N ALA A 309 -6.41 -6.14 19.36
CA ALA A 309 -5.94 -5.34 18.24
C ALA A 309 -4.52 -5.74 17.82
N LYS A 310 -4.17 -5.52 16.57
CA LYS A 310 -2.84 -5.78 16.04
C LYS A 310 -1.88 -4.64 16.34
N ASP A 311 -2.28 -3.42 16.06
CA ASP A 311 -1.49 -2.21 16.20
C ASP A 311 -2.22 -1.14 17.05
N ILE A 312 -1.51 -0.03 17.32
CA ILE A 312 -2.04 1.03 18.20
C ILE A 312 -3.27 1.70 17.58
N SER A 313 -3.28 1.90 16.26
CA SER A 313 -4.41 2.51 15.58
C SER A 313 -5.65 1.63 15.61
N ASP A 314 -5.51 0.32 15.44
CA ASP A 314 -6.61 -0.63 15.57
C ASP A 314 -7.10 -0.72 17.03
N ALA A 315 -6.19 -0.61 18.02
CA ALA A 315 -6.55 -0.56 19.42
C ALA A 315 -7.41 0.67 19.75
N VAL A 316 -7.01 1.86 19.26
CA VAL A 316 -7.79 3.11 19.43
C VAL A 316 -9.16 2.98 18.80
N LYS A 317 -9.24 2.48 17.57
CA LYS A 317 -10.50 2.28 16.86
C LYS A 317 -11.46 1.35 17.61
N GLY A 318 -10.95 0.24 18.16
CA GLY A 318 -11.78 -0.79 18.78
C GLY A 318 -12.11 -0.56 20.26
N ASN A 319 -11.27 0.21 21.00
CA ASN A 319 -11.37 0.31 22.45
C ASN A 319 -11.42 1.76 22.97
N GLY A 320 -11.31 2.74 22.07
CA GLY A 320 -11.32 4.15 22.42
C GLY A 320 -9.93 4.70 22.81
N PHE A 321 -9.76 5.97 22.51
CA PHE A 321 -8.49 6.68 22.65
C PHE A 321 -7.95 6.72 24.09
N LEU A 322 -8.80 7.10 25.05
CA LEU A 322 -8.39 7.27 26.45
C LEU A 322 -7.91 5.98 27.09
N ALA A 323 -8.61 4.85 26.84
CA ALA A 323 -8.25 3.54 27.39
C ALA A 323 -6.89 3.06 26.86
N VAL A 324 -6.60 3.32 25.57
CA VAL A 324 -5.32 2.94 24.95
C VAL A 324 -4.21 3.88 25.41
N LYS A 325 -4.47 5.17 25.52
CA LYS A 325 -3.50 6.16 26.03
C LYS A 325 -3.11 5.85 27.47
N ASP A 326 -4.06 5.59 28.38
CA ASP A 326 -3.78 5.22 29.78
C ASP A 326 -2.89 3.96 29.86
N TRP A 327 -3.23 2.93 29.09
CA TRP A 327 -2.40 1.73 29.03
C TRP A 327 -0.98 2.03 28.54
N LEU A 328 -0.85 2.81 27.46
CA LEU A 328 0.46 3.14 26.90
C LEU A 328 1.30 3.92 27.90
N THR A 329 0.72 4.95 28.53
CA THR A 329 1.40 5.77 29.55
C THR A 329 1.99 4.90 30.64
N LYS A 330 1.20 4.01 31.27
CA LYS A 330 1.67 3.06 32.31
C LYS A 330 2.74 2.09 31.78
N THR A 331 2.65 1.71 30.49
CA THR A 331 3.61 0.76 29.89
C THR A 331 4.96 1.39 29.63
N VAL A 332 4.99 2.67 29.23
CA VAL A 332 6.23 3.38 28.86
C VAL A 332 6.83 4.20 30.00
N GLU A 333 6.17 4.28 31.16
CA GLU A 333 6.59 5.07 32.32
C GLU A 333 8.06 4.80 32.73
N ARG A 334 8.50 3.55 32.62
CA ARG A 334 9.88 3.14 32.90
C ARG A 334 10.94 3.69 31.94
N TYR A 335 10.52 4.27 30.82
CA TYR A 335 11.39 4.86 29.78
C TYR A 335 11.32 6.39 29.71
N GLY A 336 10.53 7.05 30.56
CA GLY A 336 10.25 8.49 30.52
C GLY A 336 10.98 9.34 31.56
#